data_8cd38e406eaf2ab700bc263a69a5637b
#
_entry.id   8cd38e406eaf2ab700bc263a69a5637b
#
_cell.length_a   1.000
_cell.length_b   1.000
_cell.length_c   1.000
_cell.angle_alpha   90.00
_cell.angle_beta   90.00
_cell.angle_gamma   90.00
#
_symmetry.space_group_name_H-M   'P 1'
#
loop_
_entity.id
_entity.type
_entity.pdbx_description
1 polymer ?
#
loop_
_entity_poly.entity_id
_entity_poly.type
_entity_poly.pdbx_seq_one_letter_code
_entity_poly.pdbx_strand_id
1 'polypeptide(L)'
;MAKNAADITAKGERASGDRSDEARGPRGLSFERYFTPPQQNAYDLLEWERRTATITGEKGNLIFEQTDVEVPKSWSQLAINVVAQKYFHGQQGSPQRETSVRQLIDRVVGAIRGWGLAGGYFATELDADNWAEDLRWLLVTQHVSFNSPVWFNIGLPGRSQQASACFINSVEDTMESILDLAKTEGMLFKFGSGAGSNLSVIRSSREPLAGGGTASGPVSFMRGYDSFAGSIKSGGTTRRAAKMVILNSDHPDIVEFVRCKAVEEKKAWALIDAGYEAGFNIPGGAYDSVQFQNANHSIRVTDDFMNAAQNDGTWSTKARKDGKAMDT
;
A
#
# COMPACT_ATOMS: atom_id res chain seq x y z
N MET A 1 -8.06 27.58 -14.37
CA MET A 1 -8.95 26.87 -15.33
C MET A 1 -8.77 25.39 -15.12
N ALA A 2 -9.76 24.77 -14.48
CA ALA A 2 -9.73 23.34 -14.17
C ALA A 2 -10.16 22.57 -15.43
N LYS A 3 -9.31 21.69 -15.94
CA LYS A 3 -9.70 20.67 -16.91
C LYS A 3 -9.85 19.33 -16.21
N ASN A 4 -11.02 18.75 -16.41
CA ASN A 4 -11.49 17.50 -15.86
C ASN A 4 -10.56 16.32 -16.18
N ALA A 5 -10.23 15.54 -15.15
CA ALA A 5 -9.63 14.21 -15.27
C ALA A 5 -10.76 13.16 -15.57
N ALA A 6 -11.26 13.18 -16.79
CA ALA A 6 -12.21 12.19 -17.30
C ALA A 6 -12.08 12.13 -18.81
N ASP A 7 -10.99 11.54 -19.31
CA ASP A 7 -10.95 11.04 -20.69
C ASP A 7 -9.66 10.21 -20.88
N ILE A 8 -9.70 8.97 -20.42
CA ILE A 8 -8.86 7.89 -20.94
C ILE A 8 -9.81 6.75 -21.33
N THR A 9 -10.55 6.97 -22.41
CA THR A 9 -11.19 5.89 -23.17
C THR A 9 -10.29 5.58 -24.36
N ALA A 10 -9.58 4.47 -24.28
CA ALA A 10 -8.89 3.89 -25.42
C ALA A 10 -9.91 3.56 -26.52
N LYS A 11 -9.86 4.25 -27.64
CA LYS A 11 -10.50 3.85 -28.89
C LYS A 11 -9.77 2.64 -29.47
N GLY A 12 -10.29 1.46 -29.22
CA GLY A 12 -10.00 0.26 -30.00
C GLY A 12 -11.21 -0.03 -30.91
N GLU A 13 -11.15 0.39 -32.17
CA GLU A 13 -12.08 -0.06 -33.18
C GLU A 13 -11.96 -1.57 -33.36
N ARG A 14 -12.99 -2.31 -32.95
CA ARG A 14 -13.18 -3.71 -33.35
C ARG A 14 -14.25 -3.77 -34.39
N ALA A 15 -13.88 -4.32 -35.53
CA ALA A 15 -14.76 -4.65 -36.63
C ALA A 15 -16.00 -5.42 -36.16
N SER A 16 -17.17 -4.94 -36.59
CA SER A 16 -18.47 -5.56 -36.40
C SER A 16 -18.58 -6.80 -37.30
N GLY A 17 -18.36 -7.98 -36.71
CA GLY A 17 -18.76 -9.24 -37.29
C GLY A 17 -20.05 -9.70 -36.63
N ASP A 18 -21.13 -9.62 -37.38
CA ASP A 18 -22.43 -10.21 -37.05
C ASP A 18 -22.28 -11.73 -36.85
N ARG A 19 -22.33 -12.16 -35.58
CA ARG A 19 -22.51 -13.56 -35.21
C ARG A 19 -23.74 -13.64 -34.32
N SER A 20 -24.75 -14.27 -34.85
CA SER A 20 -26.01 -14.72 -34.26
C SER A 20 -25.92 -14.94 -32.72
N ASP A 21 -26.76 -14.20 -32.00
CA ASP A 21 -26.98 -14.30 -30.56
C ASP A 21 -27.84 -15.54 -30.22
N GLU A 22 -27.35 -16.74 -30.58
CA GLU A 22 -27.98 -17.99 -30.15
C GLU A 22 -27.21 -18.60 -28.98
N ALA A 23 -27.89 -18.67 -27.82
CA ALA A 23 -27.62 -19.51 -26.66
C ALA A 23 -26.23 -19.36 -25.99
N ARG A 24 -25.89 -18.16 -25.52
CA ARG A 24 -24.94 -18.01 -24.43
C ARG A 24 -25.71 -18.06 -23.11
N GLY A 25 -25.50 -19.14 -22.33
CA GLY A 25 -25.97 -19.22 -20.94
C GLY A 25 -25.59 -17.94 -20.13
N PRO A 26 -26.09 -17.77 -18.92
CA PRO A 26 -25.89 -16.55 -18.15
C PRO A 26 -24.42 -16.16 -18.14
N ARG A 27 -24.11 -14.95 -18.62
CA ARG A 27 -22.76 -14.40 -18.56
C ARG A 27 -22.49 -14.04 -17.10
N GLY A 28 -21.51 -14.67 -16.49
CA GLY A 28 -21.12 -14.44 -15.10
C GLY A 28 -20.77 -15.73 -14.38
N LEU A 29 -20.29 -15.59 -13.16
CA LEU A 29 -19.90 -16.70 -12.29
C LEU A 29 -21.10 -17.12 -11.43
N SER A 30 -21.28 -18.43 -11.27
CA SER A 30 -22.23 -18.99 -10.32
C SER A 30 -21.53 -19.31 -9.00
N PHE A 31 -22.19 -18.99 -7.90
CA PHE A 31 -21.71 -19.25 -6.56
C PHE A 31 -22.75 -20.01 -5.75
N GLU A 32 -22.35 -21.18 -5.28
CA GLU A 32 -23.07 -21.89 -4.22
C GLU A 32 -22.47 -21.53 -2.86
N ARG A 33 -23.27 -21.55 -1.81
CA ARG A 33 -22.79 -21.33 -0.44
C ARG A 33 -21.88 -22.48 0.00
N TYR A 34 -20.68 -22.16 0.46
CA TYR A 34 -19.70 -23.12 0.93
C TYR A 34 -19.47 -23.04 2.43
N PHE A 35 -19.36 -21.82 2.98
CA PHE A 35 -19.08 -21.60 4.40
C PHE A 35 -20.33 -21.37 5.22
N THR A 36 -21.42 -20.98 4.58
CA THR A 36 -22.67 -20.65 5.24
C THR A 36 -23.81 -21.55 4.75
N PRO A 37 -24.70 -22.03 5.64
CA PRO A 37 -25.88 -22.77 5.22
C PRO A 37 -26.80 -21.92 4.32
N PRO A 38 -27.54 -22.54 3.38
CA PRO A 38 -28.52 -21.82 2.60
C PRO A 38 -29.51 -21.08 3.49
N GLN A 39 -29.88 -19.85 3.11
CA GLN A 39 -30.84 -18.99 3.79
C GLN A 39 -30.47 -18.52 5.21
N GLN A 40 -29.28 -18.79 5.70
CA GLN A 40 -28.79 -18.24 6.97
C GLN A 40 -27.83 -17.06 6.70
N ASN A 41 -27.90 -16.05 7.56
CA ASN A 41 -26.94 -14.97 7.56
C ASN A 41 -25.65 -15.41 8.24
N ALA A 42 -24.50 -15.02 7.70
CA ALA A 42 -23.19 -15.38 8.23
C ALA A 42 -23.00 -14.99 9.71
N TYR A 43 -23.62 -13.88 10.12
CA TYR A 43 -23.52 -13.38 11.48
C TYR A 43 -24.33 -14.17 12.49
N ASP A 44 -25.41 -14.85 12.06
CA ASP A 44 -26.27 -15.66 12.95
C ASP A 44 -25.60 -16.97 13.38
N LEU A 45 -24.48 -17.31 12.73
CA LEU A 45 -23.65 -18.48 13.08
C LEU A 45 -22.70 -18.21 14.26
N LEU A 46 -22.66 -16.99 14.78
CA LEU A 46 -21.69 -16.55 15.78
C LEU A 46 -22.40 -16.00 17.03
N GLU A 47 -21.74 -16.17 18.18
CA GLU A 47 -22.11 -15.46 19.39
C GLU A 47 -21.51 -14.05 19.38
N TRP A 48 -22.32 -13.06 19.76
CA TRP A 48 -21.94 -11.63 19.79
C TRP A 48 -21.96 -11.12 21.22
N GLU A 49 -21.09 -10.13 21.47
CA GLU A 49 -21.08 -9.39 22.72
C GLU A 49 -20.65 -7.94 22.48
N ARG A 50 -20.75 -7.11 23.53
CA ARG A 50 -20.30 -5.73 23.50
C ARG A 50 -19.10 -5.57 24.40
N ARG A 51 -18.04 -4.99 23.88
CA ARG A 51 -16.79 -4.75 24.61
C ARG A 51 -16.33 -3.30 24.49
N THR A 52 -15.47 -2.89 25.40
CA THR A 52 -14.74 -1.63 25.31
C THR A 52 -13.40 -1.85 24.59
N ALA A 53 -13.15 -1.09 23.55
CA ALA A 53 -11.87 -1.04 22.86
C ALA A 53 -11.03 0.07 23.48
N THR A 54 -9.82 -0.26 23.95
CA THR A 54 -8.95 0.69 24.65
C THR A 54 -7.52 0.55 24.18
N ILE A 55 -6.86 1.69 23.96
CA ILE A 55 -5.41 1.74 23.69
C ILE A 55 -4.77 2.73 24.65
N THR A 56 -3.75 2.27 25.34
CA THR A 56 -2.92 3.08 26.25
C THR A 56 -1.53 3.33 25.66
N GLY A 57 -0.97 4.49 25.93
CA GLY A 57 0.41 4.83 25.56
C GLY A 57 1.43 4.18 26.51
N GLU A 58 2.71 4.29 26.15
CA GLU A 58 3.83 3.75 26.91
C GLU A 58 3.87 4.24 28.38
N LYS A 59 3.37 5.45 28.65
CA LYS A 59 3.29 6.05 29.98
C LYS A 59 1.97 5.75 30.71
N GLY A 60 1.15 4.81 30.19
CA GLY A 60 -0.14 4.42 30.77
C GLY A 60 -1.29 5.41 30.51
N ASN A 61 -1.07 6.49 29.78
CA ASN A 61 -2.10 7.46 29.40
C ASN A 61 -3.05 6.86 28.36
N LEU A 62 -4.34 7.13 28.50
CA LEU A 62 -5.36 6.72 27.55
C LEU A 62 -5.20 7.47 26.22
N ILE A 63 -5.00 6.74 25.12
CA ILE A 63 -4.91 7.28 23.76
C ILE A 63 -6.24 7.15 23.03
N PHE A 64 -6.94 6.06 23.21
CA PHE A 64 -8.20 5.76 22.55
C PHE A 64 -9.08 4.90 23.44
N GLU A 65 -10.38 5.21 23.47
CA GLU A 65 -11.40 4.41 24.09
C GLU A 65 -12.71 4.50 23.30
N GLN A 66 -13.30 3.38 23.01
CA GLN A 66 -14.65 3.29 22.46
C GLN A 66 -15.40 2.18 23.22
N THR A 67 -16.43 2.57 23.93
CA THR A 67 -17.33 1.66 24.66
C THR A 67 -18.36 1.08 23.72
N ASP A 68 -19.01 -0.01 24.16
CA ASP A 68 -20.18 -0.58 23.49
C ASP A 68 -19.94 -1.04 22.05
N VAL A 69 -18.73 -1.53 21.77
CA VAL A 69 -18.35 -2.09 20.46
C VAL A 69 -18.92 -3.49 20.30
N GLU A 70 -19.80 -3.69 19.31
CA GLU A 70 -20.38 -4.99 19.00
C GLU A 70 -19.40 -5.85 18.18
N VAL A 71 -19.04 -7.00 18.71
CA VAL A 71 -18.01 -7.90 18.16
C VAL A 71 -18.39 -9.36 18.36
N PRO A 72 -17.87 -10.29 17.53
CA PRO A 72 -17.94 -11.71 17.83
C PRO A 72 -17.20 -12.03 19.14
N LYS A 73 -17.81 -12.85 19.99
CA LYS A 73 -17.25 -13.28 21.27
C LYS A 73 -15.88 -13.96 21.14
N SER A 74 -15.63 -14.60 20.00
CA SER A 74 -14.37 -15.28 19.67
C SER A 74 -13.20 -14.32 19.36
N TRP A 75 -13.46 -13.03 19.13
CA TRP A 75 -12.40 -12.09 18.77
C TRP A 75 -11.51 -11.76 19.99
N SER A 76 -10.20 -11.69 19.75
CA SER A 76 -9.27 -11.24 20.78
C SER A 76 -9.45 -9.76 21.10
N GLN A 77 -9.15 -9.35 22.34
CA GLN A 77 -9.21 -7.95 22.74
C GLN A 77 -8.29 -7.07 21.88
N LEU A 78 -7.13 -7.60 21.49
CA LEU A 78 -6.19 -6.88 20.60
C LEU A 78 -6.81 -6.60 19.23
N ALA A 79 -7.48 -7.59 18.63
CA ALA A 79 -8.16 -7.40 17.34
C ALA A 79 -9.24 -6.31 17.43
N ILE A 80 -10.03 -6.31 18.50
CA ILE A 80 -11.09 -5.34 18.75
C ILE A 80 -10.49 -3.92 18.87
N ASN A 81 -9.44 -3.76 19.69
CA ASN A 81 -8.78 -2.49 19.91
C ASN A 81 -8.24 -1.91 18.60
N VAL A 82 -7.58 -2.75 17.78
CA VAL A 82 -7.02 -2.34 16.49
C VAL A 82 -8.13 -1.96 15.49
N VAL A 83 -9.17 -2.79 15.39
CA VAL A 83 -10.26 -2.56 14.42
C VAL A 83 -11.04 -1.31 14.79
N ALA A 84 -11.43 -1.14 16.05
CA ALA A 84 -12.15 0.04 16.49
C ALA A 84 -11.33 1.31 16.28
N GLN A 85 -10.05 1.33 16.65
CA GLN A 85 -9.23 2.52 16.52
C GLN A 85 -8.90 2.88 15.06
N LYS A 86 -8.55 1.87 14.25
CA LYS A 86 -7.93 2.10 12.93
C LYS A 86 -8.90 2.03 11.77
N TYR A 87 -9.93 1.20 11.86
CA TYR A 87 -10.73 0.83 10.68
C TYR A 87 -12.19 1.29 10.75
N PHE A 88 -12.75 1.49 11.94
CA PHE A 88 -14.11 2.03 12.05
C PHE A 88 -14.19 3.43 11.45
N HIS A 89 -15.15 3.62 10.57
CA HIS A 89 -15.43 4.89 9.95
C HIS A 89 -16.14 5.87 10.90
N GLY A 90 -16.00 7.16 10.62
CA GLY A 90 -16.65 8.24 11.36
C GLY A 90 -15.81 8.77 12.52
N GLN A 91 -16.02 10.04 12.83
CA GLN A 91 -15.38 10.68 13.99
C GLN A 91 -15.95 10.09 15.27
N GLN A 92 -15.08 9.82 16.23
CA GLN A 92 -15.49 9.31 17.54
C GLN A 92 -16.52 10.25 18.18
N GLY A 93 -17.61 9.66 18.72
CA GLY A 93 -18.72 10.42 19.28
C GLY A 93 -19.72 10.99 18.28
N SER A 94 -19.48 10.86 16.98
CA SER A 94 -20.44 11.28 15.95
C SER A 94 -21.45 10.16 15.62
N PRO A 95 -22.65 10.50 15.13
CA PRO A 95 -23.64 9.52 14.70
C PRO A 95 -23.18 8.64 13.53
N GLN A 96 -22.16 9.07 12.80
CA GLN A 96 -21.58 8.35 11.67
C GLN A 96 -20.51 7.34 12.10
N ARG A 97 -20.16 7.32 13.40
CA ARG A 97 -19.14 6.40 13.92
C ARG A 97 -19.64 4.97 13.88
N GLU A 98 -18.91 4.09 13.22
CA GLU A 98 -19.16 2.65 13.31
C GLU A 98 -18.95 2.15 14.74
N THR A 99 -19.86 1.32 15.21
CA THR A 99 -19.87 0.72 16.56
C THR A 99 -19.93 -0.80 16.53
N SER A 100 -20.02 -1.38 15.33
CA SER A 100 -20.11 -2.82 15.14
C SER A 100 -19.19 -3.29 14.02
N VAL A 101 -18.56 -4.45 14.22
CA VAL A 101 -17.80 -5.13 13.17
C VAL A 101 -18.71 -5.51 11.98
N ARG A 102 -20.02 -5.73 12.21
CA ARG A 102 -21.00 -5.96 11.13
C ARG A 102 -21.04 -4.75 10.17
N GLN A 103 -21.13 -3.53 10.71
CA GLN A 103 -21.16 -2.32 9.90
C GLN A 103 -19.92 -2.16 9.01
N LEU A 104 -18.74 -2.42 9.60
CA LEU A 104 -17.47 -2.38 8.86
C LEU A 104 -17.46 -3.38 7.70
N ILE A 105 -17.83 -4.64 7.99
CA ILE A 105 -17.81 -5.72 6.99
C ILE A 105 -18.88 -5.47 5.92
N ASP A 106 -20.11 -5.15 6.31
CA ASP A 106 -21.24 -4.93 5.38
C ASP A 106 -20.98 -3.76 4.43
N ARG A 107 -20.34 -2.70 4.91
CA ARG A 107 -19.94 -1.57 4.08
C ARG A 107 -19.04 -2.01 2.93
N VAL A 108 -18.03 -2.84 3.22
CA VAL A 108 -17.06 -3.31 2.23
C VAL A 108 -17.69 -4.37 1.32
N VAL A 109 -18.30 -5.39 1.89
CA VAL A 109 -18.90 -6.51 1.14
C VAL A 109 -20.03 -5.99 0.24
N GLY A 110 -20.88 -5.11 0.77
CA GLY A 110 -21.99 -4.51 0.00
C GLY A 110 -21.50 -3.70 -1.20
N ALA A 111 -20.45 -2.91 -1.05
CA ALA A 111 -19.85 -2.17 -2.15
C ALA A 111 -19.29 -3.10 -3.23
N ILE A 112 -18.53 -4.12 -2.85
CA ILE A 112 -17.92 -5.07 -3.81
C ILE A 112 -19.01 -5.89 -4.51
N ARG A 113 -20.04 -6.36 -3.78
CA ARG A 113 -21.21 -7.02 -4.34
C ARG A 113 -21.89 -6.14 -5.40
N GLY A 114 -22.12 -4.86 -5.06
CA GLY A 114 -22.73 -3.89 -5.98
C GLY A 114 -21.90 -3.72 -7.27
N TRP A 115 -20.59 -3.61 -7.17
CA TRP A 115 -19.71 -3.54 -8.34
C TRP A 115 -19.73 -4.83 -9.16
N GLY A 116 -19.78 -5.98 -8.49
CA GLY A 116 -19.87 -7.27 -9.14
C GLY A 116 -21.14 -7.42 -9.98
N LEU A 117 -22.28 -6.97 -9.44
CA LEU A 117 -23.56 -6.94 -10.17
C LEU A 117 -23.52 -5.95 -11.35
N ALA A 118 -23.09 -4.72 -11.11
CA ALA A 118 -23.00 -3.70 -12.15
C ALA A 118 -22.03 -4.07 -13.27
N GLY A 119 -20.94 -4.80 -12.94
CA GLY A 119 -19.95 -5.30 -13.89
C GLY A 119 -20.31 -6.62 -14.57
N GLY A 120 -21.46 -7.24 -14.24
CA GLY A 120 -21.88 -8.53 -14.81
C GLY A 120 -20.97 -9.71 -14.41
N TYR A 121 -20.33 -9.63 -13.25
CA TYR A 121 -19.45 -10.71 -12.75
C TYR A 121 -20.23 -11.90 -12.21
N PHE A 122 -21.46 -11.71 -11.75
CA PHE A 122 -22.34 -12.76 -11.24
C PHE A 122 -23.38 -13.16 -12.29
N ALA A 123 -23.69 -14.45 -12.38
CA ALA A 123 -24.70 -14.97 -13.29
C ALA A 123 -26.11 -14.54 -12.88
N THR A 124 -26.38 -14.50 -11.59
CA THR A 124 -27.65 -14.08 -11.01
C THR A 124 -27.42 -13.22 -9.75
N GLU A 125 -28.48 -12.57 -9.28
CA GLU A 125 -28.46 -11.84 -8.00
C GLU A 125 -28.27 -12.80 -6.82
N LEU A 126 -28.82 -14.02 -6.90
CA LEU A 126 -28.63 -15.07 -5.89
C LEU A 126 -27.15 -15.49 -5.79
N ASP A 127 -26.44 -15.58 -6.92
CA ASP A 127 -24.99 -15.87 -6.91
C ASP A 127 -24.21 -14.76 -6.19
N ALA A 128 -24.60 -13.49 -6.42
CA ALA A 128 -23.99 -12.36 -5.72
C ALA A 128 -24.27 -12.40 -4.20
N ASP A 129 -25.47 -12.81 -3.78
CA ASP A 129 -25.83 -12.97 -2.37
C ASP A 129 -25.08 -14.13 -1.73
N ASN A 130 -24.98 -15.24 -2.40
CA ASN A 130 -24.22 -16.40 -1.93
C ASN A 130 -22.74 -16.04 -1.72
N TRP A 131 -22.14 -15.38 -2.71
CA TRP A 131 -20.78 -14.88 -2.61
C TRP A 131 -20.60 -13.91 -1.44
N ALA A 132 -21.54 -12.98 -1.26
CA ALA A 132 -21.46 -11.98 -0.22
C ALA A 132 -21.55 -12.58 1.20
N GLU A 133 -22.43 -13.57 1.41
CA GLU A 133 -22.54 -14.24 2.69
C GLU A 133 -21.30 -15.07 3.05
N ASP A 134 -20.76 -15.81 2.11
CA ASP A 134 -19.52 -16.55 2.33
C ASP A 134 -18.34 -15.62 2.58
N LEU A 135 -18.26 -14.47 1.91
CA LEU A 135 -17.24 -13.47 2.20
C LEU A 135 -17.43 -12.85 3.59
N ARG A 136 -18.68 -12.54 4.01
CA ARG A 136 -18.95 -12.07 5.38
C ARG A 136 -18.45 -13.07 6.43
N TRP A 137 -18.73 -14.35 6.21
CA TRP A 137 -18.29 -15.42 7.10
C TRP A 137 -16.75 -15.47 7.18
N LEU A 138 -16.07 -15.46 6.07
CA LEU A 138 -14.61 -15.48 5.99
C LEU A 138 -13.98 -14.28 6.74
N LEU A 139 -14.57 -13.09 6.59
CA LEU A 139 -14.07 -11.87 7.22
C LEU A 139 -14.36 -11.83 8.72
N VAL A 140 -15.59 -12.17 9.14
CA VAL A 140 -15.99 -12.09 10.55
C VAL A 140 -15.34 -13.18 11.41
N THR A 141 -15.04 -14.34 10.82
CA THR A 141 -14.30 -15.43 11.46
C THR A 141 -12.78 -15.27 11.37
N GLN A 142 -12.29 -14.19 10.73
CA GLN A 142 -10.87 -13.88 10.58
C GLN A 142 -10.07 -14.92 9.75
N HIS A 143 -10.71 -15.71 8.90
CA HIS A 143 -10.02 -16.60 7.95
C HIS A 143 -9.35 -15.80 6.82
N VAL A 144 -9.94 -14.67 6.46
CA VAL A 144 -9.43 -13.74 5.44
C VAL A 144 -9.52 -12.32 5.99
N SER A 145 -8.61 -11.46 5.56
CA SER A 145 -8.71 -10.02 5.77
C SER A 145 -8.26 -9.29 4.52
N PHE A 146 -8.95 -8.22 4.19
CA PHE A 146 -8.47 -7.28 3.18
C PHE A 146 -7.30 -6.46 3.70
N ASN A 147 -6.52 -5.90 2.77
CA ASN A 147 -5.52 -4.90 3.11
C ASN A 147 -6.17 -3.60 3.63
N SER A 148 -5.40 -2.81 4.38
CA SER A 148 -5.90 -1.62 5.04
C SER A 148 -6.60 -0.59 4.14
N PRO A 149 -6.16 -0.30 2.90
CA PRO A 149 -6.87 0.64 2.02
C PRO A 149 -8.31 0.24 1.72
N VAL A 150 -8.62 -1.04 1.61
CA VAL A 150 -10.00 -1.51 1.45
C VAL A 150 -10.85 -1.06 2.63
N TRP A 151 -10.40 -1.32 3.85
CA TRP A 151 -11.10 -0.93 5.07
C TRP A 151 -11.24 0.59 5.23
N PHE A 152 -10.27 1.38 4.74
CA PHE A 152 -10.30 2.84 4.86
C PHE A 152 -11.16 3.54 3.82
N ASN A 153 -11.35 2.95 2.63
CA ASN A 153 -11.88 3.68 1.49
C ASN A 153 -13.16 3.07 0.91
N ILE A 154 -13.29 1.72 0.92
CA ILE A 154 -14.37 1.06 0.18
C ILE A 154 -15.71 1.23 0.88
N GLY A 155 -16.76 1.55 0.08
CA GLY A 155 -18.12 1.75 0.54
C GLY A 155 -18.34 3.07 1.27
N LEU A 156 -17.37 3.99 1.29
CA LEU A 156 -17.53 5.31 1.91
C LEU A 156 -17.96 6.36 0.88
N PRO A 157 -19.08 7.05 1.11
CA PRO A 157 -19.54 8.11 0.21
C PRO A 157 -18.54 9.26 0.10
N GLY A 158 -18.34 9.79 -1.11
CA GLY A 158 -17.48 10.95 -1.36
C GLY A 158 -15.98 10.69 -1.25
N ARG A 159 -15.56 9.44 -1.03
CA ARG A 159 -14.14 9.04 -1.05
C ARG A 159 -13.79 8.29 -2.32
N SER A 160 -12.52 8.39 -2.71
CA SER A 160 -11.95 7.51 -3.73
C SER A 160 -12.04 6.05 -3.28
N GLN A 161 -12.59 5.18 -4.12
CA GLN A 161 -12.76 3.76 -3.82
C GLN A 161 -11.44 3.00 -4.04
N GLN A 162 -10.40 3.39 -3.34
CA GLN A 162 -9.07 2.81 -3.45
C GLN A 162 -8.98 1.47 -2.71
N ALA A 163 -8.80 0.40 -3.48
CA ALA A 163 -8.75 -0.97 -2.96
C ALA A 163 -7.35 -1.57 -2.88
N SER A 164 -6.36 -1.01 -3.59
CA SER A 164 -5.01 -1.56 -3.64
C SER A 164 -4.11 -1.00 -2.56
N ALA A 165 -3.39 -1.88 -1.86
CA ALA A 165 -2.46 -1.48 -0.81
C ALA A 165 -1.14 -0.96 -1.36
N CYS A 166 -0.68 -1.54 -2.48
CA CYS A 166 0.64 -1.26 -3.03
C CYS A 166 0.59 -1.16 -4.55
N PHE A 167 1.41 -0.25 -5.08
CA PHE A 167 1.60 -0.04 -6.50
C PHE A 167 3.08 -0.16 -6.84
N ILE A 168 3.37 -0.83 -7.95
CA ILE A 168 4.70 -0.85 -8.54
C ILE A 168 4.73 0.20 -9.64
N ASN A 169 5.64 1.15 -9.52
CA ASN A 169 5.84 2.23 -10.47
C ASN A 169 7.13 2.02 -11.25
N SER A 170 7.13 2.47 -12.50
CA SER A 170 8.33 2.59 -13.32
C SER A 170 8.80 4.04 -13.41
N VAL A 171 10.07 4.21 -13.75
CA VAL A 171 10.70 5.51 -14.00
C VAL A 171 11.62 5.38 -15.20
N GLU A 172 11.79 6.45 -15.94
CA GLU A 172 12.77 6.59 -17.00
C GLU A 172 13.90 7.53 -16.55
N ASP A 173 15.06 7.45 -17.23
CA ASP A 173 16.22 8.30 -16.93
C ASP A 173 16.07 9.70 -17.51
N THR A 174 14.92 10.34 -17.23
CA THR A 174 14.60 11.72 -17.61
C THR A 174 14.10 12.49 -16.39
N MET A 175 14.40 13.79 -16.32
CA MET A 175 13.95 14.62 -15.20
C MET A 175 12.43 14.65 -15.09
N GLU A 176 11.72 14.68 -16.22
CA GLU A 176 10.26 14.66 -16.25
C GLU A 176 9.70 13.38 -15.60
N SER A 177 10.19 12.22 -16.02
CA SER A 177 9.74 10.93 -15.43
C SER A 177 10.09 10.80 -13.94
N ILE A 178 11.25 11.31 -13.54
CA ILE A 178 11.69 11.33 -12.14
C ILE A 178 10.75 12.20 -11.28
N LEU A 179 10.35 13.36 -11.77
CA LEU A 179 9.41 14.25 -11.07
C LEU A 179 7.98 13.71 -11.09
N ASP A 180 7.54 13.09 -12.18
CA ASP A 180 6.23 12.44 -12.28
C ASP A 180 6.12 11.24 -11.34
N LEU A 181 7.21 10.49 -11.13
CA LEU A 181 7.25 9.45 -10.11
C LEU A 181 7.00 10.03 -8.72
N ALA A 182 7.64 11.15 -8.34
CA ALA A 182 7.44 11.81 -7.06
C ALA A 182 5.97 12.23 -6.86
N LYS A 183 5.36 12.82 -7.89
CA LYS A 183 3.94 13.21 -7.89
C LYS A 183 3.01 12.01 -7.73
N THR A 184 3.25 10.95 -8.50
CA THR A 184 2.45 9.71 -8.46
C THR A 184 2.51 9.06 -7.10
N GLU A 185 3.71 8.87 -6.54
CA GLU A 185 3.89 8.32 -5.20
C GLU A 185 3.20 9.18 -4.13
N GLY A 186 3.33 10.51 -4.20
CA GLY A 186 2.67 11.42 -3.28
C GLY A 186 1.14 11.26 -3.29
N MET A 187 0.54 11.08 -4.46
CA MET A 187 -0.90 10.82 -4.58
C MET A 187 -1.29 9.46 -4.02
N LEU A 188 -0.50 8.41 -4.24
CA LEU A 188 -0.74 7.08 -3.68
C LEU A 188 -0.68 7.11 -2.14
N PHE A 189 0.31 7.80 -1.58
CA PHE A 189 0.43 7.97 -0.12
C PHE A 189 -0.76 8.71 0.48
N LYS A 190 -1.25 9.76 -0.19
CA LYS A 190 -2.45 10.49 0.23
C LYS A 190 -3.66 9.58 0.43
N PHE A 191 -3.83 8.56 -0.41
CA PHE A 191 -4.94 7.62 -0.33
C PHE A 191 -4.65 6.36 0.50
N GLY A 192 -3.51 6.30 1.17
CA GLY A 192 -3.17 5.22 2.11
C GLY A 192 -2.51 4.01 1.47
N SER A 193 -2.13 4.10 0.19
CA SER A 193 -1.43 3.03 -0.51
C SER A 193 0.08 3.17 -0.39
N GLY A 194 0.78 2.05 -0.53
CA GLY A 194 2.23 2.01 -0.65
C GLY A 194 2.69 2.10 -2.10
N ALA A 195 3.95 2.47 -2.31
CA ALA A 195 4.60 2.52 -3.61
C ALA A 195 5.94 1.80 -3.59
N GLY A 196 6.20 1.01 -4.63
CA GLY A 196 7.49 0.37 -4.89
C GLY A 196 8.05 0.80 -6.24
N SER A 197 9.31 1.20 -6.29
CA SER A 197 9.95 1.70 -7.52
C SER A 197 11.37 1.16 -7.66
N ASN A 198 11.68 0.61 -8.84
CA ASN A 198 13.04 0.23 -9.18
C ASN A 198 13.72 1.40 -9.90
N LEU A 199 14.74 1.97 -9.27
CA LEU A 199 15.47 3.14 -9.78
C LEU A 199 16.69 2.78 -10.63
N SER A 200 16.89 1.51 -10.96
CA SER A 200 18.10 1.02 -11.64
C SER A 200 18.29 1.52 -13.06
N VAL A 201 17.26 2.09 -13.68
CA VAL A 201 17.35 2.70 -15.01
C VAL A 201 17.95 4.10 -14.95
N ILE A 202 17.89 4.77 -13.80
CA ILE A 202 18.48 6.10 -13.61
C ILE A 202 20.00 5.94 -13.66
N ARG A 203 20.66 6.76 -14.46
CA ARG A 203 22.14 6.75 -14.59
C ARG A 203 22.83 7.02 -13.25
N SER A 204 24.01 6.45 -13.09
CA SER A 204 24.82 6.59 -11.90
C SER A 204 25.29 8.03 -11.67
N SER A 205 25.48 8.38 -10.40
CA SER A 205 26.11 9.64 -9.98
C SER A 205 27.52 9.87 -10.57
N ARG A 206 28.14 8.83 -11.13
CA ARG A 206 29.47 8.85 -11.74
C ARG A 206 29.42 8.95 -13.27
N GLU A 207 28.22 8.88 -13.89
CA GLU A 207 28.09 8.97 -15.34
C GLU A 207 28.02 10.43 -15.79
N PRO A 208 28.74 10.78 -16.89
CA PRO A 208 28.83 12.16 -17.37
C PRO A 208 27.52 12.61 -18.03
N LEU A 209 27.18 13.88 -17.83
CA LEU A 209 26.10 14.57 -18.52
C LEU A 209 26.57 15.15 -19.85
N ALA A 210 25.68 15.27 -20.85
CA ALA A 210 25.99 15.84 -22.14
C ALA A 210 26.43 17.32 -22.07
N GLY A 211 25.92 18.06 -21.09
CA GLY A 211 26.26 19.46 -20.83
C GLY A 211 27.49 19.68 -19.94
N GLY A 212 28.21 18.62 -19.57
CA GLY A 212 29.33 18.66 -18.62
C GLY A 212 28.88 18.33 -17.17
N GLY A 213 29.85 17.91 -16.36
CA GLY A 213 29.57 17.42 -14.99
C GLY A 213 29.06 15.98 -14.96
N THR A 214 28.60 15.55 -13.78
CA THR A 214 28.07 14.20 -13.52
C THR A 214 26.60 14.24 -13.14
N ALA A 215 25.92 13.11 -13.32
CA ALA A 215 24.51 12.95 -12.93
C ALA A 215 24.33 12.96 -11.39
N SER A 216 23.10 13.15 -10.93
CA SER A 216 22.78 13.12 -9.50
C SER A 216 22.75 11.70 -8.93
N GLY A 217 22.43 10.71 -9.76
CA GLY A 217 22.28 9.31 -9.37
C GLY A 217 21.00 8.99 -8.61
N PRO A 218 20.61 7.71 -8.53
CA PRO A 218 19.36 7.27 -7.90
C PRO A 218 19.32 7.58 -6.40
N VAL A 219 20.45 7.47 -5.68
CA VAL A 219 20.49 7.70 -4.23
C VAL A 219 20.17 9.16 -3.89
N SER A 220 20.59 10.10 -4.73
CA SER A 220 20.26 11.51 -4.56
C SER A 220 18.75 11.76 -4.71
N PHE A 221 18.12 11.20 -5.75
CA PHE A 221 16.67 11.33 -5.95
C PHE A 221 15.85 10.62 -4.84
N MET A 222 16.36 9.52 -4.31
CA MET A 222 15.74 8.84 -3.16
C MET A 222 15.56 9.76 -1.95
N ARG A 223 16.44 10.71 -1.71
CA ARG A 223 16.28 11.69 -0.61
C ARG A 223 15.01 12.52 -0.79
N GLY A 224 14.76 13.00 -2.00
CA GLY A 224 13.52 13.71 -2.33
C GLY A 224 12.28 12.85 -2.13
N TYR A 225 12.28 11.64 -2.68
CA TYR A 225 11.16 10.70 -2.54
C TYR A 225 10.90 10.31 -1.09
N ASP A 226 11.94 10.07 -0.28
CA ASP A 226 11.81 9.75 1.14
C ASP A 226 11.22 10.91 1.93
N SER A 227 11.62 12.15 1.63
CA SER A 227 11.09 13.35 2.26
C SER A 227 9.62 13.58 1.93
N PHE A 228 9.18 13.33 0.69
CA PHE A 228 7.75 13.35 0.35
C PHE A 228 6.96 12.29 1.11
N ALA A 229 7.50 11.07 1.21
CA ALA A 229 6.87 10.00 1.97
C ALA A 229 6.71 10.35 3.46
N GLY A 230 7.71 10.99 4.06
CA GLY A 230 7.65 11.48 5.45
C GLY A 230 6.65 12.61 5.67
N SER A 231 6.51 13.50 4.68
CA SER A 231 5.66 14.69 4.78
C SER A 231 4.18 14.41 4.59
N ILE A 232 3.80 13.37 3.84
CA ILE A 232 2.41 13.09 3.47
C ILE A 232 1.75 12.18 4.49
N LYS A 233 0.78 12.72 5.24
CA LYS A 233 -0.07 11.95 6.15
C LYS A 233 -1.22 11.31 5.37
N SER A 234 -1.27 9.99 5.39
CA SER A 234 -2.25 9.17 4.70
C SER A 234 -3.67 9.40 5.22
N GLY A 235 -4.56 9.89 4.36
CA GLY A 235 -6.02 9.97 4.60
C GLY A 235 -6.48 10.65 5.89
N GLY A 236 -5.66 11.52 6.50
CA GLY A 236 -5.93 12.12 7.81
C GLY A 236 -5.71 11.15 8.98
N THR A 237 -5.17 9.96 8.72
CA THR A 237 -4.83 8.97 9.75
C THR A 237 -3.34 9.05 10.11
N THR A 238 -2.96 8.40 11.21
CA THR A 238 -1.56 8.32 11.68
C THR A 238 -0.69 7.34 10.89
N ARG A 239 -1.18 6.81 9.75
CA ARG A 239 -0.41 5.84 8.95
C ARG A 239 0.67 6.57 8.16
N ARG A 240 1.93 6.16 8.34
CA ARG A 240 3.04 6.60 7.49
C ARG A 240 2.91 6.02 6.09
N ALA A 241 3.45 6.72 5.11
CA ALA A 241 3.62 6.21 3.76
C ALA A 241 4.45 4.92 3.79
N ALA A 242 4.04 3.92 3.01
CA ALA A 242 4.80 2.68 2.83
C ALA A 242 5.52 2.78 1.47
N LYS A 243 6.84 2.89 1.51
CA LYS A 243 7.67 3.00 0.32
C LYS A 243 8.72 1.90 0.28
N MET A 244 8.95 1.37 -0.92
CA MET A 244 10.08 0.50 -1.22
C MET A 244 10.87 1.08 -2.39
N VAL A 245 12.19 1.10 -2.26
CA VAL A 245 13.10 1.44 -3.35
C VAL A 245 13.97 0.24 -3.65
N ILE A 246 14.11 -0.07 -4.94
CA ILE A 246 14.88 -1.20 -5.43
C ILE A 246 16.04 -0.67 -6.27
N LEU A 247 17.22 -1.27 -6.10
CA LEU A 247 18.36 -1.08 -6.99
C LEU A 247 18.92 -2.45 -7.40
N ASN A 248 19.27 -2.63 -8.67
CA ASN A 248 19.88 -3.85 -9.16
C ASN A 248 21.34 -3.95 -8.70
N SER A 249 21.82 -5.17 -8.43
CA SER A 249 23.19 -5.43 -7.98
C SER A 249 24.27 -4.98 -8.97
N ASP A 250 23.91 -4.82 -10.26
CA ASP A 250 24.84 -4.35 -11.30
C ASP A 250 24.85 -2.82 -11.49
N HIS A 251 24.16 -2.07 -10.63
CA HIS A 251 24.15 -0.61 -10.71
C HIS A 251 25.44 -0.02 -10.13
N PRO A 252 26.08 0.99 -10.80
CA PRO A 252 27.33 1.54 -10.28
C PRO A 252 27.23 2.20 -8.91
N ASP A 253 26.04 2.71 -8.50
CA ASP A 253 25.82 3.31 -7.18
C ASP A 253 25.36 2.28 -6.13
N ILE A 254 25.46 0.97 -6.41
CA ILE A 254 24.93 -0.08 -5.51
C ILE A 254 25.57 -0.04 -4.11
N VAL A 255 26.87 0.22 -4.02
CA VAL A 255 27.58 0.27 -2.74
C VAL A 255 27.10 1.47 -1.90
N GLU A 256 26.88 2.64 -2.53
CA GLU A 256 26.31 3.81 -1.85
C GLU A 256 24.88 3.49 -1.37
N PHE A 257 24.06 2.88 -2.24
CA PHE A 257 22.70 2.48 -1.91
C PHE A 257 22.64 1.54 -0.71
N VAL A 258 23.50 0.54 -0.64
CA VAL A 258 23.56 -0.41 0.48
C VAL A 258 23.95 0.29 1.79
N ARG A 259 24.88 1.23 1.71
CA ARG A 259 25.47 1.89 2.89
C ARG A 259 24.69 3.12 3.37
N CYS A 260 23.83 3.72 2.53
CA CYS A 260 23.24 5.02 2.82
C CYS A 260 22.48 5.05 4.17
N LYS A 261 21.69 4.02 4.50
CA LYS A 261 21.00 3.95 5.81
C LYS A 261 21.97 3.80 6.98
N ALA A 262 23.00 2.99 6.85
CA ALA A 262 24.00 2.82 7.90
C ALA A 262 24.79 4.11 8.16
N VAL A 263 24.99 4.95 7.14
CA VAL A 263 25.59 6.27 7.28
C VAL A 263 24.67 7.23 8.03
N GLU A 264 23.37 7.22 7.72
CA GLU A 264 22.37 8.05 8.42
C GLU A 264 22.15 7.57 9.86
N GLU A 265 22.21 6.28 10.13
CA GLU A 265 22.14 5.71 11.48
C GLU A 265 23.25 6.24 12.39
N LYS A 266 24.48 6.32 11.86
CA LYS A 266 25.60 6.92 12.62
C LYS A 266 25.36 8.39 12.96
N LYS A 267 24.71 9.15 12.08
CA LYS A 267 24.32 10.55 12.37
C LYS A 267 23.23 10.61 13.44
N ALA A 268 22.23 9.71 13.38
CA ALA A 268 21.20 9.62 14.41
C ALA A 268 21.80 9.35 15.79
N TRP A 269 22.74 8.41 15.89
CA TRP A 269 23.45 8.14 17.15
C TRP A 269 24.20 9.34 17.66
N ALA A 270 24.92 10.07 16.80
CA ALA A 270 25.61 11.29 17.20
C ALA A 270 24.65 12.39 17.70
N LEU A 271 23.46 12.48 17.11
CA LEU A 271 22.41 13.40 17.59
C LEU A 271 21.86 12.96 18.95
N ILE A 272 21.63 11.66 19.17
CA ILE A 272 21.19 11.12 20.45
C ILE A 272 22.22 11.41 21.54
N ASP A 273 23.50 11.19 21.25
CA ASP A 273 24.60 11.52 22.18
C ASP A 273 24.68 13.02 22.50
N ALA A 274 24.25 13.87 21.56
CA ALA A 274 24.12 15.31 21.75
C ALA A 274 22.81 15.73 22.48
N GLY A 275 21.95 14.77 22.89
CA GLY A 275 20.75 15.02 23.69
C GLY A 275 19.44 15.13 22.90
N TYR A 276 19.42 14.78 21.61
CA TYR A 276 18.17 14.68 20.84
C TYR A 276 17.39 13.43 21.24
N GLU A 277 16.05 13.52 21.19
CA GLU A 277 15.16 12.39 21.50
C GLU A 277 15.40 11.20 20.54
N ALA A 278 15.50 9.99 21.09
CA ALA A 278 15.84 8.77 20.36
C ALA A 278 14.65 8.06 19.71
N GLY A 279 13.41 8.55 19.90
CA GLY A 279 12.21 7.88 19.37
C GLY A 279 12.05 8.09 17.87
N PHE A 280 11.67 7.02 17.14
CA PHE A 280 11.49 7.03 15.69
C PHE A 280 10.38 7.98 15.16
N ASN A 281 9.46 8.40 16.00
CA ASN A 281 8.27 9.17 15.60
C ASN A 281 8.18 10.51 16.32
N ILE A 282 9.28 11.01 16.87
CA ILE A 282 9.31 12.25 17.62
C ILE A 282 9.70 13.40 16.69
N PRO A 283 8.80 14.35 16.41
CA PRO A 283 9.14 15.52 15.59
C PRO A 283 10.34 16.28 16.18
N GLY A 284 11.36 16.55 15.35
CA GLY A 284 12.61 17.18 15.76
C GLY A 284 13.58 16.27 16.52
N GLY A 285 13.27 15.00 16.70
CA GLY A 285 14.17 14.00 17.26
C GLY A 285 15.29 13.58 16.29
N ALA A 286 16.19 12.73 16.77
CA ALA A 286 17.35 12.28 15.99
C ALA A 286 16.94 11.61 14.67
N TYR A 287 15.96 10.71 14.69
CA TYR A 287 15.49 10.00 13.49
C TYR A 287 14.63 10.86 12.55
N ASP A 288 14.01 11.92 13.03
CA ASP A 288 13.31 12.91 12.19
C ASP A 288 14.29 13.81 11.41
N SER A 289 15.54 13.92 11.91
CA SER A 289 16.58 14.79 11.37
C SER A 289 17.48 14.09 10.32
N VAL A 290 17.41 12.76 10.19
CA VAL A 290 18.23 11.98 9.26
C VAL A 290 17.39 11.44 8.08
N GLN A 291 18.06 11.05 6.99
CA GLN A 291 17.39 10.68 5.74
C GLN A 291 17.07 9.19 5.66
N PHE A 292 16.28 8.79 4.66
CA PHE A 292 15.92 7.41 4.31
C PHE A 292 15.14 6.65 5.40
N GLN A 293 14.38 7.37 6.25
CA GLN A 293 13.61 6.77 7.35
C GLN A 293 12.24 6.24 6.91
N ASN A 294 11.74 6.64 5.75
CA ASN A 294 10.39 6.33 5.28
C ASN A 294 10.34 5.24 4.20
N ALA A 295 11.50 4.81 3.68
CA ALA A 295 11.59 3.82 2.63
C ALA A 295 12.32 2.55 3.08
N ASN A 296 11.80 1.38 2.68
CA ASN A 296 12.54 0.12 2.70
C ASN A 296 13.42 0.06 1.47
N HIS A 297 14.66 -0.46 1.62
CA HIS A 297 15.59 -0.63 0.53
C HIS A 297 15.75 -2.13 0.21
N SER A 298 15.68 -2.47 -1.06
CA SER A 298 15.88 -3.83 -1.56
C SER A 298 16.86 -3.86 -2.70
N ILE A 299 17.70 -4.89 -2.76
CA ILE A 299 18.60 -5.15 -3.86
C ILE A 299 18.00 -6.25 -4.72
N ARG A 300 17.87 -6.00 -6.02
CA ARG A 300 17.54 -7.04 -6.97
C ARG A 300 18.81 -7.72 -7.44
N VAL A 301 18.91 -9.01 -7.18
CA VAL A 301 20.02 -9.86 -7.60
C VAL A 301 19.57 -10.80 -8.73
N THR A 302 20.51 -11.22 -9.58
CA THR A 302 20.30 -12.23 -10.62
C THR A 302 20.94 -13.55 -10.21
N ASP A 303 20.60 -14.63 -10.90
CA ASP A 303 21.24 -15.93 -10.68
C ASP A 303 22.76 -15.86 -10.93
N ASP A 304 23.19 -15.08 -11.93
CA ASP A 304 24.61 -14.86 -12.21
C ASP A 304 25.33 -14.19 -11.04
N PHE A 305 24.69 -13.19 -10.41
CA PHE A 305 25.24 -12.56 -9.20
C PHE A 305 25.34 -13.56 -8.05
N MET A 306 24.29 -14.37 -7.84
CA MET A 306 24.27 -15.37 -6.78
C MET A 306 25.32 -16.46 -7.00
N ASN A 307 25.48 -16.90 -8.25
CA ASN A 307 26.52 -17.85 -8.63
C ASN A 307 27.93 -17.28 -8.42
N ALA A 308 28.16 -16.03 -8.80
CA ALA A 308 29.44 -15.36 -8.56
C ALA A 308 29.74 -15.27 -7.05
N ALA A 309 28.75 -14.85 -6.25
CA ALA A 309 28.90 -14.77 -4.79
C ALA A 309 29.15 -16.14 -4.13
N GLN A 310 28.46 -17.19 -4.58
CA GLN A 310 28.62 -18.55 -4.05
C GLN A 310 30.01 -19.13 -4.36
N ASN A 311 30.59 -18.77 -5.50
CA ASN A 311 31.87 -19.28 -5.96
C ASN A 311 33.05 -18.31 -5.64
N ASP A 312 32.83 -17.32 -4.78
CA ASP A 312 33.82 -16.29 -4.44
C ASP A 312 34.42 -15.60 -5.69
N GLY A 313 33.56 -15.41 -6.69
CA GLY A 313 33.91 -14.80 -7.97
C GLY A 313 33.80 -13.27 -7.96
N THR A 314 34.06 -12.66 -9.11
CA THR A 314 33.95 -11.22 -9.31
C THR A 314 32.59 -10.82 -9.86
N TRP A 315 32.15 -9.61 -9.54
CA TRP A 315 30.94 -9.01 -10.07
C TRP A 315 31.20 -7.60 -10.56
N SER A 316 30.79 -7.29 -11.81
CA SER A 316 30.99 -5.96 -12.39
C SER A 316 29.68 -5.15 -12.41
N THR A 317 29.79 -3.88 -12.02
CA THR A 317 28.72 -2.91 -12.23
C THR A 317 28.76 -2.39 -13.66
N LYS A 318 27.62 -1.89 -14.17
CA LYS A 318 27.45 -1.47 -15.57
C LYS A 318 26.87 -0.06 -15.65
N ALA A 319 27.50 0.81 -16.43
CA ALA A 319 26.95 2.11 -16.78
C ALA A 319 25.57 1.98 -17.41
N ARG A 320 24.66 2.87 -17.09
CA ARG A 320 23.28 2.83 -17.62
C ARG A 320 23.22 3.38 -19.05
N LYS A 321 24.08 4.29 -19.39
CA LYS A 321 24.13 4.94 -20.71
C LYS A 321 24.57 3.99 -21.84
N ASP A 322 25.58 3.16 -21.62
CA ASP A 322 26.22 2.37 -22.68
C ASP A 322 26.49 0.89 -22.29
N GLY A 323 26.12 0.49 -21.07
CA GLY A 323 26.26 -0.88 -20.59
C GLY A 323 27.69 -1.30 -20.28
N LYS A 324 28.68 -0.41 -20.36
CA LYS A 324 30.09 -0.75 -20.07
C LYS A 324 30.30 -1.03 -18.58
N ALA A 325 31.21 -1.96 -18.30
CA ALA A 325 31.66 -2.19 -16.94
C ALA A 325 32.32 -0.94 -16.35
N MET A 326 31.97 -0.61 -15.11
CA MET A 326 32.52 0.54 -14.39
C MET A 326 33.42 0.10 -13.22
N ASP A 327 33.01 -0.89 -12.47
CA ASP A 327 33.78 -1.47 -11.36
C ASP A 327 33.68 -3.00 -11.41
N THR A 328 34.70 -3.66 -10.87
CA THR A 328 34.75 -5.12 -10.75
C THR A 328 35.24 -5.50 -9.36
#